data_fdd29251db5614d5d0ce6ab4e28f93ce
#
_entry.id   fdd29251db5614d5d0ce6ab4e28f93ce
#
_cell.length_a   1.000
_cell.length_b   1.000
_cell.length_c   1.000
_cell.angle_alpha   90.00
_cell.angle_beta   90.00
_cell.angle_gamma   90.00
#
_symmetry.space_group_name_H-M   'P 1'
#
loop_
_entity.id
_entity.type
_entity.pdbx_description
1 polymer ?
#
loop_
_entity_poly.entity_id
_entity_poly.type
_entity_poly.pdbx_seq_one_letter_code
_entity_poly.pdbx_strand_id
1 'polypeptide(L)'
;MNIINNGNSFLLLKYRLTFAVGIKNKIDVMNAIIGKKELTVSNKNLSDALFILWAGGAALLSYSLVYALRKPFTAATFDGLDFFGMDYKTATSIVQISGYFISKLIGIKVISELKKENRLKFIILSVAVAELSLVLFGALPQPFNVFALFFNGLSLGCMWGVIFSFLEGRRVTDLLASLMGLSIAISSGTAKSIGLFVMDNLHISEFWMPAFIGAFAFPLLSFLGWLMTRMPQPTQEDKELRTERVALDSKARLSLFKNFMPVLVMLFFANLFVTVLQDIKEDFLVKILDVDAAGLSSWAFAKVDATVTLIILCMFGLMSAVRSNIKVLCMLLGLVTCGTATLSFLAFNYSALQLQPMTWLFLQSLSLYTVYLSFQTLFFERFIACFKIKGNVGFFIITLDFIGYTGTVVVLIFKEFFNPAVNWLDFYNLMSGYVGIACSVAFIGSAVYLIQRYRREKYAEVSGEELDTPHPAGGLSGKRVALELLPDMAK
;
A
#
# COMPACT_ATOMS: atom_id res chain seq x y z
N MET A 1 -77.35 19.91 -39.09
CA MET A 1 -76.36 18.81 -39.13
C MET A 1 -75.06 19.30 -38.49
N ASN A 2 -75.02 19.56 -37.15
CA ASN A 2 -73.86 20.04 -36.41
C ASN A 2 -74.12 20.03 -34.88
N ILE A 3 -74.50 18.90 -34.29
CA ILE A 3 -74.70 18.77 -32.84
C ILE A 3 -74.08 17.51 -32.26
N ILE A 4 -73.42 16.63 -33.04
CA ILE A 4 -72.88 15.30 -32.55
C ILE A 4 -71.38 15.34 -32.30
N ASN A 5 -70.64 16.44 -32.54
CA ASN A 5 -69.15 16.41 -32.45
C ASN A 5 -68.58 17.01 -31.16
N ASN A 6 -69.36 17.59 -30.25
CA ASN A 6 -68.84 18.18 -28.99
C ASN A 6 -68.84 17.24 -27.79
N GLY A 7 -69.60 16.11 -27.83
CA GLY A 7 -69.66 15.16 -26.75
C GLY A 7 -68.38 14.31 -26.59
N ASN A 8 -67.79 13.91 -27.71
CA ASN A 8 -66.60 13.06 -27.68
C ASN A 8 -65.30 13.74 -27.24
N SER A 9 -65.20 15.06 -27.55
CA SER A 9 -64.03 15.85 -27.11
C SER A 9 -64.02 16.07 -25.59
N PHE A 10 -65.19 16.26 -24.98
CA PHE A 10 -65.34 16.44 -23.52
C PHE A 10 -65.10 15.15 -22.75
N LEU A 11 -65.51 14.00 -23.30
CA LEU A 11 -65.25 12.69 -22.73
C LEU A 11 -63.76 12.32 -22.81
N LEU A 12 -63.10 12.60 -23.92
CA LEU A 12 -61.65 12.38 -24.09
C LEU A 12 -60.82 13.30 -23.19
N LEU A 13 -61.25 14.56 -22.98
CA LEU A 13 -60.59 15.48 -22.05
C LEU A 13 -60.75 15.03 -20.60
N LYS A 14 -61.94 14.55 -20.21
CA LYS A 14 -62.23 14.02 -18.88
C LYS A 14 -61.44 12.73 -18.62
N TYR A 15 -61.30 11.85 -19.60
CA TYR A 15 -60.48 10.62 -19.49
C TYR A 15 -58.97 10.97 -19.41
N ARG A 16 -58.47 11.94 -20.16
CA ARG A 16 -57.10 12.42 -20.08
C ARG A 16 -56.79 13.09 -18.73
N LEU A 17 -57.69 13.88 -18.18
CA LEU A 17 -57.56 14.50 -16.87
C LEU A 17 -57.61 13.45 -15.75
N THR A 18 -58.53 12.48 -15.81
CA THR A 18 -58.61 11.40 -14.83
C THR A 18 -57.39 10.50 -14.86
N PHE A 19 -56.87 10.23 -16.07
CA PHE A 19 -55.64 9.46 -16.25
C PHE A 19 -54.39 10.20 -15.76
N ALA A 20 -54.30 11.52 -16.05
CA ALA A 20 -53.22 12.39 -15.55
C ALA A 20 -53.22 12.52 -14.02
N VAL A 21 -54.41 12.69 -13.40
CA VAL A 21 -54.55 12.70 -11.92
C VAL A 21 -54.22 11.35 -11.33
N GLY A 22 -54.62 10.24 -12.00
CA GLY A 22 -54.31 8.90 -11.56
C GLY A 22 -52.78 8.58 -11.63
N ILE A 23 -52.06 9.11 -12.65
CA ILE A 23 -50.62 9.00 -12.74
C ILE A 23 -49.92 9.88 -11.68
N LYS A 24 -50.39 11.11 -11.46
CA LYS A 24 -49.85 11.99 -10.43
C LYS A 24 -50.00 11.39 -9.03
N ASN A 25 -51.18 10.86 -8.71
CA ASN A 25 -51.41 10.17 -7.42
C ASN A 25 -50.58 8.88 -7.30
N LYS A 26 -50.33 8.11 -8.39
CA LYS A 26 -49.42 6.98 -8.38
C LYS A 26 -47.96 7.38 -8.18
N ILE A 27 -47.55 8.49 -8.80
CA ILE A 27 -46.20 9.07 -8.61
C ILE A 27 -46.05 9.57 -7.17
N ASP A 28 -47.05 10.25 -6.62
CA ASP A 28 -47.01 10.74 -5.24
C ASP A 28 -47.05 9.61 -4.21
N VAL A 29 -47.79 8.54 -4.47
CA VAL A 29 -47.80 7.32 -3.65
C VAL A 29 -46.47 6.55 -3.80
N MET A 30 -45.90 6.49 -5.00
CA MET A 30 -44.57 5.88 -5.24
C MET A 30 -43.47 6.69 -4.60
N ASN A 31 -43.55 8.04 -4.60
CA ASN A 31 -42.65 8.92 -3.87
C ASN A 31 -42.83 8.86 -2.35
N ALA A 32 -44.02 8.51 -1.88
CA ALA A 32 -44.29 8.26 -0.46
C ALA A 32 -43.86 6.86 0.01
N ILE A 33 -43.92 5.85 -0.87
CA ILE A 33 -43.47 4.46 -0.61
C ILE A 33 -41.95 4.35 -0.81
N ILE A 34 -41.39 4.99 -1.85
CA ILE A 34 -39.96 5.20 -2.03
C ILE A 34 -39.60 6.45 -1.26
N GLY A 35 -39.63 6.34 0.08
CA GLY A 35 -39.43 7.47 0.96
C GLY A 35 -38.20 8.28 0.57
N LYS A 36 -38.26 9.62 0.76
CA LYS A 36 -37.14 10.57 0.63
C LYS A 36 -35.79 10.05 1.15
N LYS A 37 -35.83 9.01 1.97
CA LYS A 37 -34.70 8.32 2.58
C LYS A 37 -33.89 7.48 1.56
N GLU A 38 -34.52 6.83 0.57
CA GLU A 38 -33.79 6.01 -0.42
C GLU A 38 -33.13 6.85 -1.53
N LEU A 39 -33.77 7.92 -1.98
CA LEU A 39 -33.18 8.85 -2.97
C LEU A 39 -32.01 9.64 -2.36
N THR A 40 -32.10 10.05 -1.09
CA THR A 40 -30.98 10.70 -0.38
C THR A 40 -29.84 9.73 -0.08
N VAL A 41 -30.13 8.46 0.25
CA VAL A 41 -29.13 7.41 0.45
C VAL A 41 -28.44 7.06 -0.87
N SER A 42 -29.18 6.96 -1.99
CA SER A 42 -28.59 6.71 -3.31
C SER A 42 -27.68 7.85 -3.78
N ASN A 43 -28.09 9.11 -3.58
CA ASN A 43 -27.24 10.27 -3.93
C ASN A 43 -26.01 10.38 -3.01
N LYS A 44 -26.13 10.06 -1.72
CA LYS A 44 -24.98 10.04 -0.80
C LYS A 44 -23.97 8.95 -1.20
N ASN A 45 -24.45 7.78 -1.55
CA ASN A 45 -23.59 6.67 -1.99
C ASN A 45 -22.86 6.99 -3.30
N LEU A 46 -23.52 7.64 -4.24
CA LEU A 46 -22.90 8.09 -5.50
C LEU A 46 -21.83 9.17 -5.23
N SER A 47 -22.12 10.13 -4.36
CA SER A 47 -21.17 11.16 -3.94
C SER A 47 -19.95 10.56 -3.24
N ASP A 48 -20.16 9.59 -2.36
CA ASP A 48 -19.08 8.86 -1.66
C ASP A 48 -18.22 8.07 -2.66
N ALA A 49 -18.83 7.38 -3.62
CA ALA A 49 -18.11 6.63 -4.66
C ALA A 49 -17.27 7.55 -5.57
N LEU A 50 -17.82 8.68 -6.00
CA LEU A 50 -17.09 9.68 -6.80
C LEU A 50 -15.94 10.30 -6.00
N PHE A 51 -16.14 10.55 -4.70
CA PHE A 51 -15.08 11.03 -3.82
C PHE A 51 -13.96 9.99 -3.67
N ILE A 52 -14.28 8.72 -3.48
CA ILE A 52 -13.30 7.63 -3.37
C ILE A 52 -12.50 7.52 -4.68
N LEU A 53 -13.17 7.58 -5.83
CA LEU A 53 -12.51 7.54 -7.13
C LEU A 53 -11.56 8.72 -7.33
N TRP A 54 -12.00 9.94 -6.99
CA TRP A 54 -11.18 11.14 -7.08
C TRP A 54 -10.00 11.10 -6.10
N ALA A 55 -10.27 10.94 -4.80
CA ALA A 55 -9.24 11.01 -3.76
C ALA A 55 -8.27 9.81 -3.83
N GLY A 56 -8.81 8.61 -3.99
CA GLY A 56 -8.03 7.38 -4.15
C GLY A 56 -7.21 7.37 -5.44
N GLY A 57 -7.83 7.78 -6.56
CA GLY A 57 -7.16 7.90 -7.86
C GLY A 57 -6.04 8.95 -7.83
N ALA A 58 -6.29 10.14 -7.26
CA ALA A 58 -5.27 11.18 -7.12
C ALA A 58 -4.10 10.71 -6.24
N ALA A 59 -4.37 10.02 -5.14
CA ALA A 59 -3.33 9.50 -4.26
C ALA A 59 -2.51 8.38 -4.92
N LEU A 60 -3.18 7.43 -5.59
CA LEU A 60 -2.55 6.35 -6.34
C LEU A 60 -1.62 6.93 -7.42
N LEU A 61 -2.13 7.84 -8.25
CA LEU A 61 -1.35 8.46 -9.31
C LEU A 61 -0.21 9.33 -8.75
N SER A 62 -0.44 10.07 -7.67
CA SER A 62 0.61 10.88 -7.03
C SER A 62 1.76 10.00 -6.55
N TYR A 63 1.47 8.89 -5.89
CA TYR A 63 2.52 8.02 -5.39
C TYR A 63 3.19 7.21 -6.52
N SER A 64 2.45 6.90 -7.59
CA SER A 64 3.04 6.34 -8.82
C SER A 64 4.04 7.30 -9.48
N LEU A 65 3.76 8.61 -9.47
CA LEU A 65 4.70 9.62 -9.98
C LEU A 65 5.92 9.81 -9.04
N VAL A 66 5.77 9.57 -7.73
CA VAL A 66 6.93 9.49 -6.83
C VAL A 66 7.85 8.33 -7.26
N TYR A 67 7.29 7.18 -7.67
CA TYR A 67 8.07 6.08 -8.23
C TYR A 67 8.75 6.45 -9.55
N ALA A 68 8.08 7.23 -10.41
CA ALA A 68 8.67 7.73 -11.66
C ALA A 68 9.86 8.68 -11.44
N LEU A 69 9.97 9.31 -10.27
CA LEU A 69 11.15 10.11 -9.87
C LEU A 69 12.19 9.28 -9.12
N ARG A 70 11.81 8.13 -8.57
CA ARG A 70 12.66 7.32 -7.70
C ARG A 70 13.33 6.15 -8.41
N LYS A 71 12.61 5.43 -9.26
CA LYS A 71 12.99 4.08 -9.73
C LYS A 71 13.48 3.96 -11.19
N PRO A 72 13.38 4.96 -12.08
CA PRO A 72 13.81 4.77 -13.48
C PRO A 72 15.27 4.32 -13.63
N PHE A 73 16.20 4.85 -12.82
CA PHE A 73 17.61 4.46 -12.87
C PHE A 73 17.81 2.94 -12.66
N THR A 74 16.84 2.25 -12.06
CA THR A 74 16.91 0.80 -11.88
C THR A 74 16.69 0.02 -13.18
N ALA A 75 16.25 0.66 -14.26
CA ALA A 75 16.19 0.07 -15.60
C ALA A 75 17.57 -0.07 -16.24
N ALA A 76 18.50 0.80 -15.90
CA ALA A 76 19.88 0.75 -16.41
C ALA A 76 20.70 -0.34 -15.71
N THR A 77 21.63 -0.95 -16.42
CA THR A 77 22.53 -1.99 -15.90
C THR A 77 23.86 -1.42 -15.44
N PHE A 78 24.32 -0.31 -16.03
CA PHE A 78 25.62 0.33 -15.77
C PHE A 78 26.80 -0.62 -15.94
N ASP A 79 26.73 -1.49 -16.98
CA ASP A 79 27.71 -2.54 -17.18
C ASP A 79 29.10 -1.99 -17.49
N GLY A 80 30.10 -2.62 -16.87
CA GLY A 80 31.49 -2.20 -17.01
C GLY A 80 31.89 -0.98 -16.21
N LEU A 81 30.98 -0.42 -15.38
CA LEU A 81 31.27 0.72 -14.51
C LEU A 81 31.55 0.26 -13.09
N ASP A 82 32.41 0.99 -12.41
CA ASP A 82 32.89 0.74 -11.08
C ASP A 82 32.72 1.97 -10.18
N PHE A 83 32.36 1.74 -8.93
CA PHE A 83 32.30 2.75 -7.88
C PHE A 83 33.28 2.36 -6.74
N PHE A 84 34.54 2.78 -6.84
CA PHE A 84 35.59 2.51 -5.85
C PHE A 84 35.73 1.00 -5.51
N GLY A 85 35.67 0.12 -6.51
CA GLY A 85 35.80 -1.33 -6.35
C GLY A 85 34.46 -2.05 -6.09
N MET A 86 33.33 -1.36 -6.16
CA MET A 86 31.99 -1.90 -6.04
C MET A 86 31.25 -1.82 -7.38
N ASP A 87 30.40 -2.80 -7.71
CA ASP A 87 29.50 -2.70 -8.87
C ASP A 87 28.70 -1.39 -8.82
N TYR A 88 28.74 -0.62 -9.91
CA TYR A 88 28.15 0.71 -9.97
C TYR A 88 26.64 0.69 -9.71
N LYS A 89 25.93 -0.31 -10.22
CA LYS A 89 24.50 -0.52 -9.98
C LYS A 89 24.22 -0.74 -8.50
N THR A 90 25.03 -1.55 -7.84
CA THR A 90 24.91 -1.81 -6.39
C THR A 90 25.13 -0.52 -5.59
N ALA A 91 26.16 0.26 -5.97
CA ALA A 91 26.43 1.55 -5.33
C ALA A 91 25.26 2.53 -5.47
N THR A 92 24.67 2.67 -6.66
CA THR A 92 23.51 3.54 -6.91
C THR A 92 22.32 3.17 -6.02
N SER A 93 22.03 1.87 -5.88
CA SER A 93 20.93 1.37 -5.03
C SER A 93 21.21 1.62 -3.54
N ILE A 94 22.41 1.30 -3.04
CA ILE A 94 22.79 1.52 -1.64
C ILE A 94 22.68 3.01 -1.28
N VAL A 95 23.24 3.88 -2.11
CA VAL A 95 23.25 5.33 -1.84
C VAL A 95 21.83 5.90 -1.84
N GLN A 96 20.99 5.52 -2.80
CA GLN A 96 19.61 5.98 -2.87
C GLN A 96 18.76 5.47 -1.71
N ILE A 97 18.86 4.18 -1.36
CA ILE A 97 18.15 3.56 -0.24
C ILE A 97 18.58 4.20 1.09
N SER A 98 19.88 4.50 1.24
CA SER A 98 20.39 5.18 2.45
C SER A 98 19.77 6.57 2.64
N GLY A 99 19.66 7.35 1.57
CA GLY A 99 18.95 8.64 1.60
C GLY A 99 17.48 8.49 1.96
N TYR A 100 16.80 7.51 1.36
CA TYR A 100 15.40 7.21 1.61
C TYR A 100 15.14 6.78 3.05
N PHE A 101 16.01 5.94 3.61
CA PHE A 101 15.99 5.51 5.00
C PHE A 101 16.11 6.69 5.98
N ILE A 102 17.10 7.56 5.77
CA ILE A 102 17.27 8.76 6.61
C ILE A 102 16.05 9.67 6.51
N SER A 103 15.52 9.84 5.30
CA SER A 103 14.29 10.61 5.09
C SER A 103 13.11 10.07 5.91
N LYS A 104 12.94 8.75 5.98
CA LYS A 104 11.88 8.13 6.78
C LYS A 104 12.04 8.38 8.27
N LEU A 105 13.28 8.35 8.82
CA LEU A 105 13.54 8.66 10.21
C LEU A 105 13.17 10.12 10.56
N ILE A 106 13.60 11.06 9.72
CA ILE A 106 13.29 12.48 9.88
C ILE A 106 11.79 12.73 9.66
N GLY A 107 11.21 12.01 8.73
CA GLY A 107 9.82 12.12 8.29
C GLY A 107 8.80 11.91 9.39
N ILE A 108 9.10 11.07 10.40
CA ILE A 108 8.23 10.86 11.55
C ILE A 108 7.91 12.21 12.23
N LYS A 109 8.93 13.02 12.47
CA LYS A 109 8.77 14.35 13.07
C LYS A 109 8.18 15.35 12.08
N VAL A 110 8.76 15.44 10.89
CA VAL A 110 8.35 16.40 9.85
C VAL A 110 6.88 16.25 9.51
N ILE A 111 6.38 15.02 9.27
CA ILE A 111 4.99 14.77 8.89
C ILE A 111 4.03 15.11 10.04
N SER A 112 4.42 14.81 11.29
CA SER A 112 3.58 15.12 12.45
C SER A 112 3.41 16.62 12.71
N GLU A 113 4.41 17.42 12.35
CA GLU A 113 4.42 18.88 12.52
C GLU A 113 3.95 19.63 11.26
N LEU A 114 3.75 18.93 10.13
CA LEU A 114 3.43 19.54 8.85
C LEU A 114 1.99 20.07 8.81
N LYS A 115 1.86 21.41 8.85
CA LYS A 115 0.56 22.08 8.73
C LYS A 115 -0.04 21.90 7.34
N LYS A 116 -1.38 21.87 7.27
CA LYS A 116 -2.13 21.64 6.01
C LYS A 116 -1.73 22.60 4.89
N GLU A 117 -1.50 23.88 5.23
CA GLU A 117 -1.13 24.94 4.29
C GLU A 117 0.24 24.71 3.64
N ASN A 118 1.12 23.98 4.32
CA ASN A 118 2.49 23.73 3.87
C ASN A 118 2.66 22.40 3.12
N ARG A 119 1.65 21.52 3.08
CA ARG A 119 1.74 20.20 2.43
C ARG A 119 2.09 20.31 0.95
N LEU A 120 1.41 21.19 0.21
CA LEU A 120 1.68 21.39 -1.21
C LEU A 120 3.09 21.94 -1.44
N LYS A 121 3.51 22.94 -0.64
CA LYS A 121 4.86 23.49 -0.73
C LYS A 121 5.92 22.43 -0.46
N PHE A 122 5.67 21.56 0.52
CA PHE A 122 6.55 20.42 0.83
C PHE A 122 6.65 19.45 -0.35
N ILE A 123 5.51 19.08 -0.97
CA ILE A 123 5.49 18.20 -2.16
C ILE A 123 6.33 18.83 -3.27
N ILE A 124 6.04 20.09 -3.65
CA ILE A 124 6.74 20.78 -4.75
C ILE A 124 8.24 20.87 -4.47
N LEU A 125 8.63 21.24 -3.26
CA LEU A 125 10.04 21.36 -2.89
C LEU A 125 10.73 20.00 -2.92
N SER A 126 10.12 18.96 -2.34
CA SER A 126 10.70 17.61 -2.34
C SER A 126 10.87 17.06 -3.76
N VAL A 127 9.88 17.27 -4.61
CA VAL A 127 9.93 16.81 -6.01
C VAL A 127 10.93 17.62 -6.82
N ALA A 128 11.06 18.93 -6.58
CA ALA A 128 12.08 19.77 -7.22
C ALA A 128 13.51 19.34 -6.83
N VAL A 129 13.74 19.03 -5.55
CA VAL A 129 15.04 18.50 -5.08
C VAL A 129 15.31 17.12 -5.69
N ALA A 130 14.28 16.26 -5.76
CA ALA A 130 14.41 14.95 -6.41
C ALA A 130 14.79 15.09 -7.89
N GLU A 131 14.11 15.94 -8.64
CA GLU A 131 14.42 16.18 -10.05
C GLU A 131 15.81 16.79 -10.23
N LEU A 132 16.15 17.81 -9.44
CA LEU A 132 17.50 18.38 -9.47
C LEU A 132 18.58 17.32 -9.22
N SER A 133 18.33 16.39 -8.30
CA SER A 133 19.28 15.31 -8.02
C SER A 133 19.44 14.35 -9.22
N LEU A 134 18.36 14.09 -9.97
CA LEU A 134 18.44 13.28 -11.20
C LEU A 134 19.19 14.02 -12.32
N VAL A 135 18.99 15.33 -12.45
CA VAL A 135 19.79 16.16 -13.36
C VAL A 135 21.28 16.13 -12.98
N LEU A 136 21.58 16.24 -11.68
CA LEU A 136 22.96 16.13 -11.19
C LEU A 136 23.54 14.73 -11.43
N PHE A 137 22.73 13.67 -11.32
CA PHE A 137 23.16 12.31 -11.64
C PHE A 137 23.58 12.18 -13.13
N GLY A 138 22.87 12.87 -14.03
CA GLY A 138 23.25 12.91 -15.44
C GLY A 138 24.45 13.81 -15.75
N ALA A 139 24.61 14.94 -15.02
CA ALA A 139 25.57 15.99 -15.36
C ALA A 139 26.94 15.84 -14.68
N LEU A 140 27.00 15.24 -13.49
CA LEU A 140 28.26 15.10 -12.75
C LEU A 140 29.13 13.98 -13.33
N PRO A 141 30.45 14.09 -13.22
CA PRO A 141 31.36 13.05 -13.66
C PRO A 141 31.25 11.80 -12.77
N GLN A 142 31.41 10.63 -13.39
CA GLN A 142 31.54 9.36 -12.69
C GLN A 142 32.87 9.29 -11.90
N PRO A 143 32.91 8.62 -10.74
CA PRO A 143 31.81 7.93 -10.06
C PRO A 143 31.03 8.84 -9.10
N PHE A 144 31.35 10.13 -9.00
CA PHE A 144 30.78 11.06 -7.99
C PHE A 144 29.30 11.36 -8.19
N ASN A 145 28.76 11.17 -9.39
CA ASN A 145 27.34 11.36 -9.69
C ASN A 145 26.43 10.43 -8.86
N VAL A 146 26.92 9.27 -8.41
CA VAL A 146 26.17 8.36 -7.52
C VAL A 146 25.66 9.05 -6.27
N PHE A 147 26.43 9.99 -5.70
CA PHE A 147 26.02 10.73 -4.49
C PHE A 147 24.79 11.61 -4.71
N ALA A 148 24.46 12.00 -5.93
CA ALA A 148 23.24 12.72 -6.24
C ALA A 148 22.00 11.89 -5.89
N LEU A 149 22.04 10.57 -6.04
CA LEU A 149 20.93 9.68 -5.72
C LEU A 149 20.61 9.63 -4.21
N PHE A 150 21.58 9.96 -3.35
CA PHE A 150 21.28 10.15 -1.91
C PHE A 150 20.25 11.25 -1.68
N PHE A 151 20.40 12.39 -2.34
CA PHE A 151 19.45 13.51 -2.22
C PHE A 151 18.11 13.18 -2.86
N ASN A 152 18.09 12.36 -3.92
CA ASN A 152 16.87 11.80 -4.49
C ASN A 152 16.12 10.99 -3.45
N GLY A 153 16.79 10.02 -2.82
CA GLY A 153 16.20 9.21 -1.76
C GLY A 153 15.73 10.05 -0.57
N LEU A 154 16.59 10.98 -0.12
CA LEU A 154 16.30 11.86 1.01
C LEU A 154 15.05 12.73 0.79
N SER A 155 14.87 13.27 -0.40
CA SER A 155 13.71 14.13 -0.71
C SER A 155 12.41 13.35 -0.85
N LEU A 156 12.45 12.10 -1.33
CA LEU A 156 11.25 11.31 -1.62
C LEU A 156 10.77 10.41 -0.48
N GLY A 157 11.61 10.12 0.54
CA GLY A 157 11.26 9.15 1.58
C GLY A 157 10.07 9.54 2.45
N CYS A 158 9.79 10.85 2.63
CA CYS A 158 8.63 11.35 3.38
C CYS A 158 7.34 11.39 2.55
N MET A 159 7.40 11.23 1.23
CA MET A 159 6.27 11.51 0.32
C MET A 159 5.05 10.64 0.60
N TRP A 160 5.25 9.37 1.00
CA TRP A 160 4.13 8.51 1.42
C TRP A 160 3.28 9.17 2.51
N GLY A 161 3.91 9.58 3.60
CA GLY A 161 3.21 10.16 4.73
C GLY A 161 2.55 11.51 4.41
N VAL A 162 3.20 12.33 3.56
CA VAL A 162 2.64 13.61 3.14
C VAL A 162 1.40 13.42 2.27
N ILE A 163 1.45 12.52 1.26
CA ILE A 163 0.30 12.21 0.41
C ILE A 163 -0.82 11.58 1.25
N PHE A 164 -0.49 10.63 2.12
CA PHE A 164 -1.44 9.99 3.01
C PHE A 164 -2.15 10.99 3.93
N SER A 165 -1.46 12.04 4.38
CA SER A 165 -2.03 13.07 5.25
C SER A 165 -3.24 13.81 4.64
N PHE A 166 -3.38 13.85 3.30
CA PHE A 166 -4.58 14.40 2.62
C PHE A 166 -5.79 13.47 2.70
N LEU A 167 -5.56 12.17 2.86
CA LEU A 167 -6.58 11.13 2.91
C LEU A 167 -7.06 10.85 4.33
N GLU A 168 -6.23 11.16 5.30
CA GLU A 168 -6.44 10.84 6.71
C GLU A 168 -7.63 11.59 7.32
N GLY A 169 -8.29 10.93 8.30
CA GLY A 169 -9.37 11.53 9.09
C GLY A 169 -10.76 11.36 8.49
N ARG A 170 -10.94 10.45 7.52
CA ARG A 170 -12.23 10.16 6.86
C ARG A 170 -12.70 8.75 7.19
N ARG A 171 -14.02 8.52 7.10
CA ARG A 171 -14.63 7.19 7.25
C ARG A 171 -14.01 6.16 6.28
N VAL A 172 -13.65 6.59 5.07
CA VAL A 172 -13.10 5.74 4.01
C VAL A 172 -11.57 5.77 3.94
N THR A 173 -10.89 6.28 4.96
CA THR A 173 -9.40 6.41 4.98
C THR A 173 -8.71 5.09 4.69
N ASP A 174 -9.20 3.97 5.23
CA ASP A 174 -8.55 2.66 5.05
C ASP A 174 -8.63 2.16 3.61
N LEU A 175 -9.77 2.40 2.93
CA LEU A 175 -9.90 2.11 1.51
C LEU A 175 -8.98 2.99 0.65
N LEU A 176 -8.90 4.28 0.97
CA LEU A 176 -8.01 5.23 0.27
C LEU A 176 -6.54 4.88 0.48
N ALA A 177 -6.16 4.46 1.69
CA ALA A 177 -4.83 3.96 2.01
C ALA A 177 -4.48 2.69 1.22
N SER A 178 -5.43 1.76 1.11
CA SER A 178 -5.26 0.54 0.32
C SER A 178 -5.07 0.85 -1.17
N LEU A 179 -5.87 1.76 -1.74
CA LEU A 179 -5.70 2.21 -3.12
C LEU A 179 -4.33 2.87 -3.35
N MET A 180 -3.89 3.73 -2.42
CA MET A 180 -2.55 4.30 -2.47
C MET A 180 -1.46 3.23 -2.32
N GLY A 181 -1.68 2.20 -1.49
CA GLY A 181 -0.76 1.06 -1.32
C GLY A 181 -0.54 0.26 -2.60
N LEU A 182 -1.58 0.10 -3.43
CA LEU A 182 -1.48 -0.60 -4.71
C LEU A 182 -0.53 0.06 -5.70
N SER A 183 -0.30 1.37 -5.57
CA SER A 183 0.68 2.07 -6.41
C SER A 183 2.10 1.51 -6.25
N ILE A 184 2.44 0.93 -5.09
CA ILE A 184 3.75 0.32 -4.83
C ILE A 184 4.00 -0.83 -5.82
N ALA A 185 3.02 -1.71 -5.99
CA ALA A 185 3.16 -2.88 -6.86
C ALA A 185 3.18 -2.50 -8.34
N ILE A 186 2.28 -1.61 -8.79
CA ILE A 186 2.17 -1.27 -10.22
C ILE A 186 3.29 -0.33 -10.69
N SER A 187 3.78 0.54 -9.81
CA SER A 187 4.64 1.65 -10.25
C SER A 187 6.09 1.27 -10.45
N SER A 188 6.59 0.23 -9.76
CA SER A 188 7.98 -0.20 -9.88
C SER A 188 8.29 -0.74 -11.29
N GLY A 189 7.49 -1.71 -11.76
CA GLY A 189 7.63 -2.24 -13.11
C GLY A 189 7.29 -1.23 -14.20
N THR A 190 6.30 -0.35 -13.95
CA THR A 190 5.98 0.74 -14.88
C THR A 190 7.14 1.71 -15.04
N ALA A 191 7.80 2.12 -13.95
CA ALA A 191 8.96 3.01 -14.00
C ALA A 191 10.13 2.38 -14.77
N LYS A 192 10.39 1.08 -14.56
CA LYS A 192 11.42 0.34 -15.34
C LYS A 192 11.05 0.24 -16.81
N SER A 193 9.81 -0.12 -17.11
CA SER A 193 9.35 -0.22 -18.49
C SER A 193 9.47 1.10 -19.25
N ILE A 194 9.12 2.22 -18.61
CA ILE A 194 9.30 3.55 -19.18
C ILE A 194 10.80 3.84 -19.33
N GLY A 195 11.64 3.48 -18.35
CA GLY A 195 13.09 3.64 -18.42
C GLY A 195 13.71 2.92 -19.63
N LEU A 196 13.38 1.63 -19.80
CA LEU A 196 13.81 0.85 -20.96
C LEU A 196 13.30 1.45 -22.26
N PHE A 197 12.01 1.81 -22.33
CA PHE A 197 11.45 2.45 -23.53
C PHE A 197 12.19 3.74 -23.91
N VAL A 198 12.55 4.57 -22.92
CA VAL A 198 13.27 5.83 -23.16
C VAL A 198 14.70 5.56 -23.64
N MET A 199 15.38 4.56 -23.09
CA MET A 199 16.73 4.19 -23.55
C MET A 199 16.69 3.54 -24.94
N ASP A 200 15.79 2.58 -25.18
CA ASP A 200 15.75 1.79 -26.41
C ASP A 200 15.21 2.59 -27.62
N ASN A 201 14.16 3.38 -27.41
CA ASN A 201 13.45 4.03 -28.52
C ASN A 201 13.81 5.51 -28.70
N LEU A 202 14.14 6.21 -27.60
CA LEU A 202 14.53 7.62 -27.66
C LEU A 202 16.05 7.81 -27.61
N HIS A 203 16.81 6.71 -27.42
CA HIS A 203 18.28 6.68 -27.37
C HIS A 203 18.87 7.65 -26.34
N ILE A 204 18.15 7.87 -25.23
CA ILE A 204 18.63 8.68 -24.11
C ILE A 204 19.55 7.82 -23.25
N SER A 205 20.72 8.34 -22.89
CA SER A 205 21.69 7.59 -22.09
C SER A 205 21.14 7.22 -20.71
N GLU A 206 21.64 6.13 -20.14
CA GLU A 206 21.24 5.59 -18.83
C GLU A 206 21.38 6.60 -17.68
N PHE A 207 22.29 7.58 -17.80
CA PHE A 207 22.48 8.63 -16.81
C PHE A 207 21.45 9.77 -16.92
N TRP A 208 21.01 10.11 -18.13
CA TRP A 208 20.04 11.18 -18.36
C TRP A 208 18.59 10.69 -18.39
N MET A 209 18.37 9.40 -18.62
CA MET A 209 17.02 8.81 -18.69
C MET A 209 16.19 9.08 -17.41
N PRO A 210 16.73 8.99 -16.18
CA PRO A 210 15.93 9.29 -14.98
C PRO A 210 15.48 10.74 -14.92
N ALA A 211 16.35 11.70 -15.26
CA ALA A 211 16.01 13.13 -15.31
C ALA A 211 14.98 13.44 -16.41
N PHE A 212 15.10 12.80 -17.57
CA PHE A 212 14.14 12.96 -18.66
C PHE A 212 12.72 12.54 -18.21
N ILE A 213 12.58 11.39 -17.53
CA ILE A 213 11.29 10.92 -17.00
C ILE A 213 10.81 11.83 -15.89
N GLY A 214 11.70 12.27 -15.01
CA GLY A 214 11.41 13.17 -13.90
C GLY A 214 10.89 14.53 -14.36
N ALA A 215 11.41 15.07 -15.48
CA ALA A 215 10.93 16.32 -16.06
C ALA A 215 9.42 16.29 -16.43
N PHE A 216 8.87 15.14 -16.78
CA PHE A 216 7.43 14.96 -16.98
C PHE A 216 6.69 14.65 -15.66
N ALA A 217 7.31 13.85 -14.79
CA ALA A 217 6.71 13.49 -13.51
C ALA A 217 6.55 14.69 -12.57
N PHE A 218 7.50 15.63 -12.56
CA PHE A 218 7.51 16.81 -11.69
C PHE A 218 6.27 17.69 -11.85
N PRO A 219 5.91 18.20 -13.04
CA PRO A 219 4.72 19.04 -13.21
C PRO A 219 3.43 18.28 -12.94
N LEU A 220 3.34 17.01 -13.34
CA LEU A 220 2.17 16.17 -13.10
C LEU A 220 1.94 15.93 -11.61
N LEU A 221 2.99 15.59 -10.85
CA LEU A 221 2.88 15.39 -9.41
C LEU A 221 2.55 16.70 -8.67
N SER A 222 3.12 17.81 -9.11
CA SER A 222 2.80 19.14 -8.58
C SER A 222 1.33 19.50 -8.81
N PHE A 223 0.79 19.20 -9.99
CA PHE A 223 -0.62 19.37 -10.33
C PHE A 223 -1.53 18.48 -9.49
N LEU A 224 -1.21 17.20 -9.34
CA LEU A 224 -1.98 16.29 -8.49
C LEU A 224 -1.91 16.69 -7.01
N GLY A 225 -0.76 17.17 -6.54
CA GLY A 225 -0.61 17.76 -5.21
C GLY A 225 -1.55 18.97 -5.01
N TRP A 226 -1.61 19.86 -5.99
CA TRP A 226 -2.57 20.97 -5.99
C TRP A 226 -4.01 20.47 -6.00
N LEU A 227 -4.35 19.47 -6.82
CA LEU A 227 -5.69 18.87 -6.88
C LEU A 227 -6.10 18.26 -5.54
N MET A 228 -5.16 17.61 -4.81
CA MET A 228 -5.41 17.10 -3.47
C MET A 228 -5.70 18.21 -2.44
N THR A 229 -5.15 19.41 -2.59
CA THR A 229 -5.50 20.52 -1.69
C THR A 229 -6.96 20.99 -1.85
N ARG A 230 -7.61 20.65 -2.97
CA ARG A 230 -9.03 20.96 -3.24
C ARG A 230 -10.00 19.93 -2.65
N MET A 231 -9.51 18.87 -2.05
CA MET A 231 -10.37 17.88 -1.40
C MET A 231 -11.16 18.52 -0.24
N PRO A 232 -12.48 18.25 -0.13
CA PRO A 232 -13.31 18.73 0.98
C PRO A 232 -12.73 18.28 2.32
N GLN A 233 -12.90 19.08 3.36
CA GLN A 233 -12.47 18.71 4.71
C GLN A 233 -13.26 17.50 5.24
N PRO A 234 -12.66 16.66 6.12
CA PRO A 234 -13.41 15.61 6.81
C PRO A 234 -14.62 16.19 7.53
N THR A 235 -15.77 15.54 7.37
CA THR A 235 -17.02 15.94 7.99
C THR A 235 -17.02 15.68 9.50
N GLN A 236 -18.00 16.22 10.24
CA GLN A 236 -18.13 15.92 11.67
C GLN A 236 -18.45 14.43 11.88
N GLU A 237 -19.28 13.84 11.00
CA GLU A 237 -19.60 12.41 10.98
C GLU A 237 -18.31 11.55 10.78
N ASP A 238 -17.40 11.98 9.89
CA ASP A 238 -16.11 11.31 9.69
C ASP A 238 -15.26 11.31 10.97
N LYS A 239 -15.28 12.42 11.72
CA LYS A 239 -14.51 12.57 12.96
C LYS A 239 -15.08 11.73 14.11
N GLU A 240 -16.41 11.62 14.19
CA GLU A 240 -17.10 10.85 15.24
C GLU A 240 -16.99 9.33 15.01
N LEU A 241 -17.03 8.89 13.75
CA LEU A 241 -16.89 7.48 13.40
C LEU A 241 -15.42 6.99 13.43
N ARG A 242 -14.48 7.90 13.59
CA ARG A 242 -13.07 7.58 13.67
C ARG A 242 -12.73 7.04 15.05
N THR A 243 -12.18 5.83 15.10
CA THR A 243 -11.50 5.34 16.31
C THR A 243 -10.35 6.31 16.61
N GLU A 244 -10.39 6.95 17.79
CA GLU A 244 -9.32 7.86 18.21
C GLU A 244 -7.97 7.16 18.08
N ARG A 245 -7.14 7.63 17.17
CA ARG A 245 -5.76 7.17 17.08
C ARG A 245 -4.97 7.81 18.21
N VAL A 246 -4.93 7.14 19.34
CA VAL A 246 -4.12 7.57 20.48
C VAL A 246 -2.66 7.42 20.11
N ALA A 247 -1.91 8.51 20.17
CA ALA A 247 -0.46 8.44 20.07
C ALA A 247 0.06 7.53 21.18
N LEU A 248 0.71 6.42 20.82
CA LEU A 248 1.29 5.51 21.79
C LEU A 248 2.47 6.20 22.48
N ASP A 249 2.36 6.41 23.78
CA ASP A 249 3.49 6.76 24.63
C ASP A 249 4.55 5.65 24.60
N SER A 250 5.80 5.98 24.89
CA SER A 250 6.92 5.03 24.88
C SER A 250 6.70 3.82 25.81
N LYS A 251 6.03 4.03 26.96
CA LYS A 251 5.66 2.96 27.88
C LYS A 251 4.58 2.04 27.29
N ALA A 252 3.58 2.61 26.63
CA ALA A 252 2.53 1.84 25.96
C ALA A 252 3.06 1.03 24.79
N ARG A 253 4.01 1.58 24.00
CA ARG A 253 4.71 0.83 22.93
C ARG A 253 5.48 -0.36 23.46
N LEU A 254 6.24 -0.16 24.53
CA LEU A 254 7.01 -1.22 25.16
C LEU A 254 6.11 -2.32 25.74
N SER A 255 5.02 -1.93 26.40
CA SER A 255 4.02 -2.87 26.93
C SER A 255 3.37 -3.68 25.79
N LEU A 256 2.96 -3.02 24.70
CA LEU A 256 2.42 -3.67 23.51
C LEU A 256 3.42 -4.71 22.94
N PHE A 257 4.66 -4.28 22.78
CA PHE A 257 5.72 -5.16 22.26
C PHE A 257 5.93 -6.38 23.18
N LYS A 258 6.01 -6.17 24.50
CA LYS A 258 6.16 -7.27 25.46
C LYS A 258 4.98 -8.25 25.44
N ASN A 259 3.76 -7.74 25.34
CA ASN A 259 2.54 -8.56 25.33
C ASN A 259 2.38 -9.46 24.10
N PHE A 260 2.89 -9.01 22.94
CA PHE A 260 2.83 -9.73 21.68
C PHE A 260 4.22 -10.10 21.14
N MET A 261 5.25 -10.08 22.02
CA MET A 261 6.65 -10.27 21.62
C MET A 261 6.88 -11.49 20.72
N PRO A 262 6.39 -12.70 21.00
CA PRO A 262 6.70 -13.85 20.16
C PRO A 262 6.22 -13.68 18.71
N VAL A 263 4.99 -13.21 18.52
CA VAL A 263 4.43 -13.02 17.18
C VAL A 263 5.05 -11.82 16.49
N LEU A 264 5.28 -10.70 17.19
CA LEU A 264 5.90 -9.52 16.58
C LEU A 264 7.33 -9.78 16.14
N VAL A 265 8.10 -10.54 16.91
CA VAL A 265 9.47 -10.93 16.51
C VAL A 265 9.44 -11.81 15.27
N MET A 266 8.57 -12.82 15.20
CA MET A 266 8.42 -13.66 14.01
C MET A 266 8.00 -12.87 12.78
N LEU A 267 7.03 -11.96 12.93
CA LEU A 267 6.53 -11.14 11.84
C LEU A 267 7.56 -10.12 11.36
N PHE A 268 8.29 -9.47 12.29
CA PHE A 268 9.33 -8.49 11.93
C PHE A 268 10.52 -9.16 11.27
N PHE A 269 10.92 -10.34 11.74
CA PHE A 269 11.92 -11.16 11.10
C PHE A 269 11.53 -11.54 9.67
N ALA A 270 10.31 -12.08 9.49
CA ALA A 270 9.82 -12.43 8.17
C ALA A 270 9.73 -11.21 7.24
N ASN A 271 9.19 -10.08 7.73
CA ASN A 271 9.08 -8.87 6.95
C ASN A 271 10.44 -8.28 6.55
N LEU A 272 11.45 -8.34 7.43
CA LEU A 272 12.82 -7.92 7.09
C LEU A 272 13.27 -8.60 5.80
N PHE A 273 13.22 -9.92 5.75
CA PHE A 273 13.70 -10.67 4.59
C PHE A 273 12.81 -10.52 3.35
N VAL A 274 11.49 -10.42 3.54
CA VAL A 274 10.56 -10.13 2.44
C VAL A 274 10.83 -8.75 1.83
N THR A 275 11.10 -7.74 2.66
CA THR A 275 11.45 -6.39 2.18
C THR A 275 12.78 -6.41 1.43
N VAL A 276 13.78 -7.11 1.95
CA VAL A 276 15.08 -7.27 1.27
C VAL A 276 14.91 -7.94 -0.11
N LEU A 277 14.14 -9.04 -0.19
CA LEU A 277 13.84 -9.69 -1.47
C LEU A 277 13.10 -8.76 -2.44
N GLN A 278 12.16 -7.96 -1.91
CA GLN A 278 11.40 -6.99 -2.68
C GLN A 278 12.31 -5.90 -3.26
N ASP A 279 13.18 -5.31 -2.44
CA ASP A 279 14.11 -4.26 -2.87
C ASP A 279 15.11 -4.80 -3.89
N ILE A 280 15.69 -6.00 -3.66
CA ILE A 280 16.62 -6.63 -4.60
C ILE A 280 15.91 -6.91 -5.94
N LYS A 281 14.71 -7.50 -5.90
CA LYS A 281 13.93 -7.71 -7.11
C LYS A 281 13.65 -6.39 -7.82
N GLU A 282 13.24 -5.36 -7.10
CA GLU A 282 12.93 -4.06 -7.72
C GLU A 282 14.15 -3.39 -8.33
N ASP A 283 15.30 -3.44 -7.70
CA ASP A 283 16.48 -2.69 -8.16
C ASP A 283 17.32 -3.45 -9.18
N PHE A 284 17.34 -4.78 -9.08
CA PHE A 284 18.21 -5.62 -9.91
C PHE A 284 17.48 -6.52 -10.92
N LEU A 285 16.16 -6.33 -11.08
CA LEU A 285 15.33 -7.19 -11.93
C LEU A 285 15.86 -7.30 -13.37
N VAL A 286 16.38 -6.22 -13.94
CA VAL A 286 16.94 -6.19 -15.30
C VAL A 286 18.20 -7.06 -15.39
N LYS A 287 19.08 -7.03 -14.37
CA LYS A 287 20.25 -7.92 -14.26
C LYS A 287 19.86 -9.37 -13.92
N ILE A 288 18.81 -9.58 -13.10
CA ILE A 288 18.33 -10.91 -12.73
C ILE A 288 17.80 -11.68 -13.95
N LEU A 289 17.04 -11.01 -14.81
CA LEU A 289 16.40 -11.64 -15.97
C LEU A 289 17.23 -11.62 -17.24
N ASP A 290 18.32 -10.83 -17.28
CA ASP A 290 19.06 -10.58 -18.52
C ASP A 290 18.11 -10.26 -19.67
N VAL A 291 17.50 -9.08 -19.64
CA VAL A 291 16.37 -8.69 -20.49
C VAL A 291 16.70 -8.84 -21.99
N ASP A 292 17.93 -8.54 -22.36
CA ASP A 292 18.41 -8.63 -23.75
C ASP A 292 18.49 -10.09 -24.21
N ALA A 293 19.11 -10.96 -23.40
CA ALA A 293 19.19 -12.40 -23.70
C ALA A 293 17.81 -13.08 -23.65
N ALA A 294 16.91 -12.62 -22.78
CA ALA A 294 15.54 -13.14 -22.67
C ALA A 294 14.59 -12.63 -23.76
N GLY A 295 14.99 -11.65 -24.58
CA GLY A 295 14.16 -11.07 -25.63
C GLY A 295 12.87 -10.43 -25.11
N LEU A 296 12.88 -9.88 -23.90
CA LEU A 296 11.71 -9.28 -23.27
C LEU A 296 11.45 -7.87 -23.84
N SER A 297 10.17 -7.58 -24.11
CA SER A 297 9.80 -6.22 -24.49
C SER A 297 9.99 -5.24 -23.34
N SER A 298 10.30 -3.97 -23.62
CA SER A 298 10.41 -2.89 -22.61
C SER A 298 9.17 -2.78 -21.69
N TRP A 299 7.99 -3.18 -22.18
CA TRP A 299 6.72 -3.17 -21.43
C TRP A 299 6.43 -4.43 -20.61
N ALA A 300 7.34 -5.41 -20.60
CA ALA A 300 7.13 -6.68 -19.90
C ALA A 300 6.86 -6.49 -18.41
N PHE A 301 7.64 -5.66 -17.74
CA PHE A 301 7.54 -5.41 -16.30
C PHE A 301 6.22 -4.71 -15.94
N ALA A 302 5.82 -3.69 -16.71
CA ALA A 302 4.56 -2.99 -16.49
C ALA A 302 3.35 -3.93 -16.64
N LYS A 303 3.35 -4.81 -17.65
CA LYS A 303 2.27 -5.79 -17.87
C LYS A 303 2.15 -6.76 -16.69
N VAL A 304 3.27 -7.30 -16.22
CA VAL A 304 3.28 -8.24 -15.09
C VAL A 304 2.79 -7.54 -13.82
N ASP A 305 3.37 -6.38 -13.48
CA ASP A 305 3.00 -5.67 -12.25
C ASP A 305 1.54 -5.19 -12.25
N ALA A 306 1.01 -4.76 -13.40
CA ALA A 306 -0.41 -4.40 -13.54
C ALA A 306 -1.33 -5.61 -13.31
N THR A 307 -0.99 -6.77 -13.89
CA THR A 307 -1.77 -8.00 -13.74
C THR A 307 -1.72 -8.51 -12.29
N VAL A 308 -0.55 -8.53 -11.68
CA VAL A 308 -0.34 -8.91 -10.28
C VAL A 308 -1.12 -7.97 -9.35
N THR A 309 -1.04 -6.66 -9.58
CA THR A 309 -1.76 -5.66 -8.78
C THR A 309 -3.27 -5.88 -8.85
N LEU A 310 -3.82 -6.17 -10.03
CA LEU A 310 -5.25 -6.45 -10.20
C LEU A 310 -5.68 -7.70 -9.42
N ILE A 311 -4.89 -8.77 -9.48
CA ILE A 311 -5.17 -10.01 -8.73
C ILE A 311 -5.16 -9.74 -7.23
N ILE A 312 -4.14 -9.04 -6.71
CA ILE A 312 -4.03 -8.71 -5.29
C ILE A 312 -5.19 -7.80 -4.85
N LEU A 313 -5.58 -6.82 -5.67
CA LEU A 313 -6.73 -5.96 -5.40
C LEU A 313 -8.02 -6.78 -5.24
N CYS A 314 -8.27 -7.72 -6.15
CA CYS A 314 -9.41 -8.62 -6.05
C CYS A 314 -9.36 -9.49 -4.77
N MET A 315 -8.20 -10.05 -4.45
CA MET A 315 -8.01 -10.87 -3.26
C MET A 315 -8.26 -10.06 -1.96
N PHE A 316 -7.68 -8.87 -1.84
CA PHE A 316 -7.87 -8.02 -0.67
C PHE A 316 -9.29 -7.44 -0.59
N GLY A 317 -9.90 -7.13 -1.73
CA GLY A 317 -11.29 -6.72 -1.82
C GLY A 317 -12.25 -7.80 -1.27
N LEU A 318 -12.04 -9.06 -1.66
CA LEU A 318 -12.81 -10.20 -1.13
C LEU A 318 -12.59 -10.39 0.38
N MET A 319 -11.34 -10.25 0.86
CA MET A 319 -11.03 -10.34 2.28
C MET A 319 -11.66 -9.20 3.10
N SER A 320 -11.75 -8.01 2.54
CA SER A 320 -12.38 -6.86 3.20
C SER A 320 -13.87 -7.06 3.44
N ALA A 321 -14.56 -7.89 2.66
CA ALA A 321 -15.95 -8.25 2.85
C ALA A 321 -16.18 -9.17 4.07
N VAL A 322 -15.12 -9.81 4.60
CA VAL A 322 -15.20 -10.68 5.76
C VAL A 322 -15.24 -9.86 7.05
N ARG A 323 -16.34 -9.95 7.81
CA ARG A 323 -16.55 -9.16 9.05
C ARG A 323 -15.68 -9.59 10.22
N SER A 324 -15.25 -10.85 10.29
CA SER A 324 -14.50 -11.39 11.43
C SER A 324 -12.99 -11.11 11.28
N ASN A 325 -12.44 -10.27 12.16
CA ASN A 325 -11.02 -9.89 12.13
C ASN A 325 -10.08 -11.10 12.27
N ILE A 326 -10.38 -12.04 13.17
CA ILE A 326 -9.56 -13.24 13.33
C ILE A 326 -9.56 -14.15 12.09
N LYS A 327 -10.72 -14.29 11.41
CA LYS A 327 -10.79 -15.06 10.16
C LYS A 327 -9.93 -14.41 9.08
N VAL A 328 -9.99 -13.08 8.94
CA VAL A 328 -9.16 -12.33 7.98
C VAL A 328 -7.68 -12.49 8.30
N LEU A 329 -7.27 -12.40 9.57
CA LEU A 329 -5.88 -12.63 9.99
C LEU A 329 -5.40 -14.04 9.62
N CYS A 330 -6.22 -15.06 9.89
CA CYS A 330 -5.87 -16.45 9.52
C CYS A 330 -5.78 -16.62 7.99
N MET A 331 -6.70 -15.99 7.22
CA MET A 331 -6.66 -16.01 5.75
C MET A 331 -5.40 -15.32 5.23
N LEU A 332 -5.04 -14.15 5.79
CA LEU A 332 -3.82 -13.43 5.41
C LEU A 332 -2.57 -14.26 5.74
N LEU A 333 -2.48 -14.85 6.94
CA LEU A 333 -1.33 -15.69 7.32
C LEU A 333 -1.24 -16.94 6.45
N GLY A 334 -2.36 -17.57 6.09
CA GLY A 334 -2.39 -18.66 5.12
C GLY A 334 -1.90 -18.21 3.75
N LEU A 335 -2.38 -17.06 3.27
CA LEU A 335 -2.00 -16.49 1.98
C LEU A 335 -0.51 -16.15 1.90
N VAL A 336 0.04 -15.46 2.92
CA VAL A 336 1.48 -15.13 2.94
C VAL A 336 2.36 -16.38 3.09
N THR A 337 1.88 -17.40 3.81
CA THR A 337 2.57 -18.70 3.88
C THR A 337 2.60 -19.39 2.52
N CYS A 338 1.48 -19.43 1.80
CA CYS A 338 1.44 -19.95 0.43
C CYS A 338 2.36 -19.16 -0.50
N GLY A 339 2.38 -17.81 -0.41
CA GLY A 339 3.25 -16.95 -1.18
C GLY A 339 4.73 -17.27 -0.95
N THR A 340 5.17 -17.33 0.31
CA THR A 340 6.57 -17.65 0.65
C THR A 340 6.97 -19.08 0.32
N ALA A 341 6.06 -20.05 0.45
CA ALA A 341 6.29 -21.43 0.01
C ALA A 341 6.45 -21.51 -1.52
N THR A 342 5.63 -20.76 -2.27
CA THR A 342 5.75 -20.65 -3.73
C THR A 342 7.09 -20.02 -4.14
N LEU A 343 7.55 -18.97 -3.45
CA LEU A 343 8.88 -18.38 -3.69
C LEU A 343 9.99 -19.42 -3.54
N SER A 344 9.99 -20.21 -2.45
CA SER A 344 10.96 -21.29 -2.22
C SER A 344 10.88 -22.35 -3.29
N PHE A 345 9.68 -22.79 -3.64
CA PHE A 345 9.48 -23.83 -4.64
C PHE A 345 10.03 -23.41 -6.01
N LEU A 346 9.71 -22.21 -6.46
CA LEU A 346 10.20 -21.66 -7.73
C LEU A 346 11.71 -21.48 -7.73
N ALA A 347 12.29 -21.05 -6.61
CA ALA A 347 13.72 -20.82 -6.47
C ALA A 347 14.54 -22.12 -6.54
N PHE A 348 14.18 -23.12 -5.75
CA PHE A 348 14.91 -24.39 -5.72
C PHE A 348 14.68 -25.26 -6.95
N ASN A 349 13.58 -25.09 -7.65
CA ASN A 349 13.26 -25.83 -8.87
C ASN A 349 13.46 -25.01 -10.16
N TYR A 350 14.16 -23.88 -10.10
CA TYR A 350 14.30 -22.99 -11.24
C TYR A 350 14.77 -23.71 -12.50
N SER A 351 15.86 -24.48 -12.41
CA SER A 351 16.43 -25.21 -13.54
C SER A 351 15.54 -26.38 -14.02
N ALA A 352 14.79 -27.02 -13.10
CA ALA A 352 13.92 -28.14 -13.42
C ALA A 352 12.61 -27.71 -14.10
N LEU A 353 12.07 -26.57 -13.70
CA LEU A 353 10.81 -26.05 -14.21
C LEU A 353 10.92 -25.45 -15.62
N GLN A 354 12.09 -24.99 -16.02
CA GLN A 354 12.36 -24.37 -17.34
C GLN A 354 11.27 -23.35 -17.76
N LEU A 355 10.83 -22.53 -16.79
CA LEU A 355 9.76 -21.57 -17.02
C LEU A 355 10.22 -20.47 -17.99
N GLN A 356 9.30 -20.03 -18.84
CA GLN A 356 9.54 -18.81 -19.61
C GLN A 356 9.78 -17.62 -18.68
N PRO A 357 10.67 -16.68 -19.03
CA PRO A 357 11.02 -15.53 -18.16
C PRO A 357 9.82 -14.73 -17.69
N MET A 358 8.82 -14.52 -18.55
CA MET A 358 7.57 -13.82 -18.18
C MET A 358 6.74 -14.58 -17.14
N THR A 359 6.64 -15.90 -17.27
CA THR A 359 5.90 -16.76 -16.34
C THR A 359 6.59 -16.80 -14.98
N TRP A 360 7.91 -16.95 -14.98
CA TRP A 360 8.72 -16.88 -13.76
C TRP A 360 8.55 -15.53 -13.07
N LEU A 361 8.70 -14.43 -13.81
CA LEU A 361 8.53 -13.08 -13.29
C LEU A 361 7.13 -12.87 -12.67
N PHE A 362 6.09 -13.34 -13.36
CA PHE A 362 4.72 -13.23 -12.88
C PHE A 362 4.52 -13.98 -11.56
N LEU A 363 4.96 -15.23 -11.47
CA LEU A 363 4.80 -16.05 -10.26
C LEU A 363 5.62 -15.51 -9.09
N GLN A 364 6.85 -15.08 -9.33
CA GLN A 364 7.70 -14.42 -8.34
C GLN A 364 7.08 -13.11 -7.84
N SER A 365 6.62 -12.27 -8.76
CA SER A 365 5.98 -11.00 -8.43
C SER A 365 4.68 -11.20 -7.65
N LEU A 366 3.81 -12.11 -8.10
CA LEU A 366 2.55 -12.39 -7.41
C LEU A 366 2.80 -12.88 -5.99
N SER A 367 3.72 -13.83 -5.82
CA SER A 367 4.06 -14.38 -4.51
C SER A 367 4.62 -13.31 -3.59
N LEU A 368 5.62 -12.56 -4.04
CA LEU A 368 6.33 -11.57 -3.23
C LEU A 368 5.47 -10.35 -2.87
N TYR A 369 4.75 -9.77 -3.86
CA TYR A 369 3.86 -8.63 -3.60
C TYR A 369 2.66 -9.01 -2.74
N THR A 370 2.15 -10.24 -2.85
CA THR A 370 1.09 -10.72 -1.96
C THR A 370 1.54 -10.68 -0.51
N VAL A 371 2.75 -11.16 -0.22
CA VAL A 371 3.32 -11.14 1.13
C VAL A 371 3.58 -9.70 1.59
N TYR A 372 4.31 -8.93 0.78
CA TYR A 372 4.71 -7.57 1.13
C TYR A 372 3.50 -6.66 1.38
N LEU A 373 2.54 -6.61 0.46
CA LEU A 373 1.37 -5.74 0.57
C LEU A 373 0.41 -6.18 1.67
N SER A 374 0.35 -7.47 2.02
CA SER A 374 -0.45 -7.93 3.16
C SER A 374 -0.07 -7.21 4.45
N PHE A 375 1.23 -7.00 4.71
CA PHE A 375 1.72 -6.30 5.89
C PHE A 375 1.60 -4.78 5.77
N GLN A 376 1.77 -4.23 4.59
CA GLN A 376 1.71 -2.79 4.36
C GLN A 376 0.26 -2.23 4.37
N THR A 377 -0.76 -3.10 4.23
CA THR A 377 -2.15 -2.63 4.09
C THR A 377 -3.10 -3.20 5.15
N LEU A 378 -3.35 -4.51 5.16
CA LEU A 378 -4.48 -5.12 5.89
C LEU A 378 -4.10 -5.74 7.23
N PHE A 379 -2.90 -6.32 7.35
CA PHE A 379 -2.57 -7.19 8.48
C PHE A 379 -2.62 -6.45 9.82
N PHE A 380 -1.89 -5.35 9.96
CA PHE A 380 -1.81 -4.65 11.25
C PHE A 380 -3.10 -3.93 11.62
N GLU A 381 -3.89 -3.50 10.64
CA GLU A 381 -5.23 -2.97 10.88
C GLU A 381 -6.13 -4.04 11.53
N ARG A 382 -6.18 -5.23 10.92
CA ARG A 382 -6.97 -6.36 11.43
C ARG A 382 -6.42 -6.90 12.76
N PHE A 383 -5.11 -6.88 12.95
CA PHE A 383 -4.45 -7.27 14.19
C PHE A 383 -4.85 -6.34 15.35
N ILE A 384 -4.75 -5.03 15.16
CA ILE A 384 -5.17 -4.02 16.15
C ILE A 384 -6.65 -4.17 16.49
N ALA A 385 -7.50 -4.33 15.46
CA ALA A 385 -8.94 -4.48 15.66
C ALA A 385 -9.30 -5.82 16.36
N CYS A 386 -8.58 -6.91 16.07
CA CYS A 386 -8.84 -8.24 16.64
C CYS A 386 -8.56 -8.27 18.14
N PHE A 387 -7.46 -7.68 18.57
CA PHE A 387 -7.00 -7.68 19.96
C PHE A 387 -7.32 -6.39 20.71
N LYS A 388 -8.22 -5.54 20.17
CA LYS A 388 -8.65 -4.28 20.77
C LYS A 388 -7.48 -3.40 21.25
N ILE A 389 -6.37 -3.40 20.49
CA ILE A 389 -5.14 -2.71 20.86
C ILE A 389 -5.33 -1.21 20.70
N LYS A 390 -5.11 -0.43 21.75
CA LYS A 390 -5.02 1.03 21.65
C LYS A 390 -3.70 1.38 20.99
N GLY A 391 -3.67 1.54 19.66
CA GLY A 391 -2.44 1.75 18.92
C GLY A 391 -2.64 2.36 17.54
N ASN A 392 -1.52 2.68 16.90
CA ASN A 392 -1.48 3.24 15.54
C ASN A 392 -0.82 2.25 14.59
N VAL A 393 -1.51 1.89 13.51
CA VAL A 393 -0.98 1.04 12.42
C VAL A 393 0.32 1.62 11.86
N GLY A 394 0.41 2.96 11.76
CA GLY A 394 1.61 3.64 11.26
C GLY A 394 2.88 3.33 12.05
N PHE A 395 2.79 3.08 13.36
CA PHE A 395 3.93 2.67 14.17
C PHE A 395 4.52 1.33 13.69
N PHE A 396 3.66 0.34 13.41
CA PHE A 396 4.11 -0.94 12.90
C PHE A 396 4.74 -0.81 11.51
N ILE A 397 4.08 -0.07 10.60
CA ILE A 397 4.58 0.13 9.23
C ILE A 397 5.94 0.83 9.23
N ILE A 398 6.12 1.90 10.01
CA ILE A 398 7.41 2.60 10.10
C ILE A 398 8.49 1.69 10.69
N THR A 399 8.16 0.88 11.70
CA THR A 399 9.11 -0.07 12.30
C THR A 399 9.52 -1.14 11.29
N LEU A 400 8.57 -1.69 10.52
CA LEU A 400 8.84 -2.66 9.45
C LEU A 400 9.74 -2.07 8.37
N ASP A 401 9.44 -0.86 7.92
CA ASP A 401 10.23 -0.15 6.91
C ASP A 401 11.67 0.09 7.41
N PHE A 402 11.82 0.55 8.66
CA PHE A 402 13.13 0.77 9.26
C PHE A 402 13.98 -0.50 9.27
N ILE A 403 13.41 -1.60 9.74
CA ILE A 403 14.09 -2.89 9.81
C ILE A 403 14.39 -3.41 8.40
N GLY A 404 13.44 -3.30 7.47
CA GLY A 404 13.56 -3.75 6.09
C GLY A 404 14.67 -3.04 5.34
N TYR A 405 14.68 -1.72 5.28
CA TYR A 405 15.72 -0.95 4.57
C TYR A 405 17.12 -1.13 5.17
N THR A 406 17.22 -1.25 6.51
CA THR A 406 18.49 -1.60 7.16
C THR A 406 18.97 -2.96 6.65
N GLY A 407 18.08 -3.96 6.60
CA GLY A 407 18.41 -5.29 6.09
C GLY A 407 18.85 -5.25 4.62
N THR A 408 18.17 -4.48 3.77
CA THR A 408 18.51 -4.36 2.36
C THR A 408 19.93 -3.82 2.17
N VAL A 409 20.29 -2.74 2.87
CA VAL A 409 21.64 -2.17 2.78
C VAL A 409 22.70 -3.17 3.24
N VAL A 410 22.44 -3.87 4.36
CA VAL A 410 23.39 -4.89 4.90
C VAL A 410 23.57 -6.04 3.91
N VAL A 411 22.48 -6.54 3.31
CA VAL A 411 22.55 -7.68 2.38
C VAL A 411 23.23 -7.28 1.06
N LEU A 412 22.98 -6.07 0.55
CA LEU A 412 23.66 -5.57 -0.65
C LEU A 412 25.17 -5.41 -0.41
N ILE A 413 25.57 -4.85 0.71
CA ILE A 413 26.99 -4.76 1.11
C ILE A 413 27.58 -6.15 1.25
N PHE A 414 26.88 -7.07 1.93
CA PHE A 414 27.36 -8.44 2.09
C PHE A 414 27.56 -9.14 0.75
N LYS A 415 26.59 -9.06 -0.18
CA LYS A 415 26.69 -9.64 -1.51
C LYS A 415 27.92 -9.10 -2.24
N GLU A 416 28.13 -7.80 -2.19
CA GLU A 416 29.18 -7.12 -2.96
C GLU A 416 30.59 -7.48 -2.44
N PHE A 417 30.79 -7.46 -1.12
CA PHE A 417 32.13 -7.66 -0.56
C PHE A 417 32.50 -9.13 -0.29
N PHE A 418 31.50 -10.01 -0.03
CA PHE A 418 31.77 -11.40 0.33
C PHE A 418 31.43 -12.40 -0.78
N ASN A 419 30.54 -12.04 -1.74
CA ASN A 419 30.12 -12.91 -2.84
C ASN A 419 30.06 -12.18 -4.19
N PRO A 420 31.10 -11.44 -4.62
CA PRO A 420 31.02 -10.63 -5.85
C PRO A 420 30.88 -11.48 -7.12
N ALA A 421 31.42 -12.71 -7.10
CA ALA A 421 31.41 -13.62 -8.26
C ALA A 421 30.04 -14.26 -8.54
N VAL A 422 29.10 -14.25 -7.56
CA VAL A 422 27.77 -14.85 -7.75
C VAL A 422 26.91 -13.91 -8.58
N ASN A 423 26.35 -14.43 -9.67
CA ASN A 423 25.45 -13.66 -10.52
C ASN A 423 24.13 -13.31 -9.78
N TRP A 424 23.41 -12.29 -10.25
CA TRP A 424 22.22 -11.79 -9.58
C TRP A 424 21.06 -12.79 -9.58
N LEU A 425 20.92 -13.61 -10.61
CA LEU A 425 19.86 -14.63 -10.69
C LEU A 425 20.09 -15.73 -9.66
N ASP A 426 21.31 -16.26 -9.56
CA ASP A 426 21.66 -17.32 -8.60
C ASP A 426 21.57 -16.81 -7.17
N PHE A 427 22.06 -15.59 -6.92
CA PHE A 427 21.92 -14.94 -5.61
C PHE A 427 20.46 -14.76 -5.20
N TYR A 428 19.63 -14.24 -6.12
CA TYR A 428 18.21 -14.03 -5.86
C TYR A 428 17.46 -15.34 -5.64
N ASN A 429 17.73 -16.37 -6.44
CA ASN A 429 17.11 -17.70 -6.28
C ASN A 429 17.54 -18.35 -4.95
N LEU A 430 18.85 -18.34 -4.62
CA LEU A 430 19.35 -18.88 -3.36
C LEU A 430 18.68 -18.19 -2.17
N MET A 431 18.65 -16.87 -2.19
CA MET A 431 18.03 -16.07 -1.13
C MET A 431 16.52 -16.32 -1.04
N SER A 432 15.80 -16.30 -2.17
CA SER A 432 14.35 -16.55 -2.23
C SER A 432 13.99 -17.95 -1.71
N GLY A 433 14.81 -18.95 -2.01
CA GLY A 433 14.63 -20.31 -1.55
C GLY A 433 14.67 -20.43 -0.03
N TYR A 434 15.77 -20.01 0.60
CA TYR A 434 15.93 -20.13 2.04
C TYR A 434 15.03 -19.16 2.83
N VAL A 435 14.91 -17.92 2.38
CA VAL A 435 14.03 -16.94 3.00
C VAL A 435 12.57 -17.39 2.93
N GLY A 436 12.14 -17.94 1.80
CA GLY A 436 10.78 -18.45 1.66
C GLY A 436 10.45 -19.56 2.67
N ILE A 437 11.36 -20.51 2.93
CA ILE A 437 11.18 -21.55 3.98
C ILE A 437 11.10 -20.87 5.36
N ALA A 438 12.09 -20.04 5.69
CA ALA A 438 12.16 -19.41 7.01
C ALA A 438 10.92 -18.55 7.31
N CYS A 439 10.47 -17.75 6.33
CA CYS A 439 9.27 -16.95 6.45
C CYS A 439 8.00 -17.82 6.56
N SER A 440 7.90 -18.92 5.79
CA SER A 440 6.75 -19.83 5.89
C SER A 440 6.61 -20.41 7.30
N VAL A 441 7.73 -20.85 7.89
CA VAL A 441 7.75 -21.34 9.28
C VAL A 441 7.33 -20.24 10.26
N ALA A 442 7.86 -19.03 10.10
CA ALA A 442 7.51 -17.88 10.95
C ALA A 442 6.02 -17.51 10.84
N PHE A 443 5.44 -17.55 9.66
CA PHE A 443 4.01 -17.25 9.47
C PHE A 443 3.09 -18.33 10.01
N ILE A 444 3.46 -19.61 9.85
CA ILE A 444 2.74 -20.73 10.49
C ILE A 444 2.79 -20.59 12.02
N GLY A 445 3.98 -20.34 12.58
CA GLY A 445 4.14 -20.11 14.01
C GLY A 445 3.32 -18.93 14.52
N SER A 446 3.29 -17.83 13.75
CA SER A 446 2.47 -16.65 14.04
C SER A 446 0.98 -16.97 14.02
N ALA A 447 0.51 -17.76 13.05
CA ALA A 447 -0.89 -18.18 12.95
C ALA A 447 -1.31 -19.02 14.17
N VAL A 448 -0.49 -20.01 14.52
CA VAL A 448 -0.74 -20.87 15.70
C VAL A 448 -0.80 -20.02 16.98
N TYR A 449 0.16 -19.12 17.18
CA TYR A 449 0.19 -18.24 18.35
C TYR A 449 -1.06 -17.34 18.43
N LEU A 450 -1.42 -16.66 17.32
CA LEU A 450 -2.57 -15.75 17.29
C LEU A 450 -3.90 -16.48 17.54
N ILE A 451 -4.07 -17.68 16.97
CA ILE A 451 -5.27 -18.50 17.19
C ILE A 451 -5.38 -18.92 18.65
N GLN A 452 -4.26 -19.41 19.24
CA GLN A 452 -4.24 -19.82 20.66
C GLN A 452 -4.53 -18.63 21.58
N ARG A 453 -3.91 -17.47 21.31
CA ARG A 453 -4.12 -16.25 22.09
C ARG A 453 -5.57 -15.78 22.01
N TYR A 454 -6.12 -15.71 20.81
CA TYR A 454 -7.51 -15.31 20.61
C TYR A 454 -8.49 -16.24 21.34
N ARG A 455 -8.24 -17.55 21.30
CA ARG A 455 -9.07 -18.53 22.04
C ARG A 455 -8.99 -18.32 23.56
N ARG A 456 -7.80 -18.05 24.10
CA ARG A 456 -7.60 -17.77 25.53
C ARG A 456 -8.31 -16.49 25.97
N GLU A 457 -8.17 -15.39 25.22
CA GLU A 457 -8.82 -14.12 25.53
C GLU A 457 -10.35 -14.26 25.46
N LYS A 458 -10.87 -14.97 24.46
CA LYS A 458 -12.30 -15.24 24.35
C LYS A 458 -12.83 -16.13 25.47
N TYR A 459 -12.06 -17.12 25.91
CA TYR A 459 -12.44 -17.99 27.05
C TYR A 459 -12.50 -17.20 28.34
N ALA A 460 -11.48 -16.39 28.63
CA ALA A 460 -11.46 -15.53 29.82
C ALA A 460 -12.61 -14.49 29.83
N GLU A 461 -12.95 -13.92 28.68
CA GLU A 461 -14.10 -13.01 28.53
C GLU A 461 -15.44 -13.71 28.88
N VAL A 462 -15.57 -15.01 28.55
CA VAL A 462 -16.77 -15.82 28.85
C VAL A 462 -16.77 -16.34 30.28
N SER A 463 -15.61 -16.73 30.84
CA SER A 463 -15.51 -17.27 32.21
C SER A 463 -15.45 -16.20 33.29
N GLY A 464 -15.30 -14.92 32.94
CA GLY A 464 -15.16 -13.82 33.91
C GLY A 464 -13.82 -13.84 34.66
N GLU A 465 -12.84 -14.64 34.22
CA GLU A 465 -11.50 -14.66 34.76
C GLU A 465 -10.73 -13.40 34.32
N GLU A 466 -10.18 -12.66 35.29
CA GLU A 466 -9.24 -11.59 35.01
C GLU A 466 -7.94 -12.20 34.44
N LEU A 467 -7.69 -12.01 33.17
CA LEU A 467 -6.39 -12.32 32.61
C LEU A 467 -5.34 -11.41 33.26
N ASP A 468 -4.29 -12.02 33.76
CA ASP A 468 -3.09 -11.37 34.31
C ASP A 468 -2.30 -10.68 33.15
N THR A 469 -2.98 -9.82 32.40
CA THR A 469 -2.37 -8.97 31.40
C THR A 469 -2.25 -7.58 31.98
N PRO A 470 -1.08 -6.94 31.94
CA PRO A 470 -0.93 -5.58 32.39
C PRO A 470 -1.77 -4.67 31.45
N HIS A 471 -3.01 -4.34 31.88
CA HIS A 471 -3.78 -3.30 31.23
C HIS A 471 -3.00 -1.98 31.34
N PRO A 472 -2.81 -1.22 30.27
CA PRO A 472 -2.30 0.15 30.39
C PRO A 472 -3.26 0.93 31.28
N ALA A 473 -2.77 1.46 32.39
CA ALA A 473 -3.52 2.23 33.36
C ALA A 473 -4.33 3.34 32.66
N GLY A 474 -5.66 3.32 32.81
CA GLY A 474 -6.55 4.35 32.28
C GLY A 474 -7.95 3.90 31.85
N GLY A 475 -8.43 2.72 32.24
CA GLY A 475 -9.80 2.28 31.99
C GLY A 475 -10.61 2.24 33.29
N LEU A 476 -11.62 3.06 33.40
CA LEU A 476 -12.64 2.99 34.44
C LEU A 476 -13.16 1.55 34.60
N SER A 477 -13.05 1.04 35.80
CA SER A 477 -13.55 -0.28 36.24
C SER A 477 -14.92 -0.62 35.65
N GLY A 478 -14.95 -1.68 34.81
CA GLY A 478 -16.17 -2.23 34.19
C GLY A 478 -17.20 -2.84 35.21
N LYS A 479 -17.07 -2.58 36.50
CA LYS A 479 -18.00 -3.06 37.54
C LYS A 479 -19.26 -2.23 37.70
N ARG A 480 -19.44 -1.11 36.97
CA ARG A 480 -20.67 -0.28 37.10
C ARG A 480 -21.70 -0.41 35.98
N VAL A 481 -21.37 -1.08 34.87
CA VAL A 481 -22.29 -1.21 33.71
C VAL A 481 -23.07 -2.54 33.73
N ALA A 482 -22.60 -3.55 34.46
CA ALA A 482 -23.30 -4.85 34.56
C ALA A 482 -24.47 -4.89 35.56
N LEU A 483 -24.68 -3.85 36.37
CA LEU A 483 -25.75 -3.80 37.38
C LEU A 483 -26.95 -2.95 36.99
N GLU A 484 -26.93 -2.27 35.85
CA GLU A 484 -28.05 -1.44 35.37
C GLU A 484 -28.87 -2.06 34.22
N LEU A 485 -28.54 -3.28 33.77
CA LEU A 485 -29.25 -3.95 32.66
C LEU A 485 -30.05 -5.20 33.09
N LEU A 486 -30.34 -5.38 34.37
CA LEU A 486 -31.21 -6.47 34.85
C LEU A 486 -32.33 -5.93 35.73
N PRO A 487 -33.37 -5.25 35.18
CA PRO A 487 -34.72 -5.52 35.66
C PRO A 487 -35.84 -5.57 34.60
N ASP A 488 -35.65 -5.93 33.35
CA ASP A 488 -36.75 -5.98 32.36
C ASP A 488 -36.97 -7.33 31.65
N MET A 489 -36.50 -8.43 32.20
CA MET A 489 -36.83 -9.78 31.68
C MET A 489 -37.60 -10.64 32.69
N ALA A 490 -38.54 -10.03 33.43
CA ALA A 490 -39.53 -10.76 34.24
C ALA A 490 -40.86 -10.00 34.22
N LYS A 491 -41.52 -9.94 33.06
CA LYS A 491 -42.97 -9.84 32.90
C LYS A 491 -43.39 -10.39 31.54
#